data_c8775bc6a8acdb352609e276b4c5f91c
#
_entry.id   c8775bc6a8acdb352609e276b4c5f91c
#
_cell.length_a   1.000
_cell.length_b   1.000
_cell.length_c   1.000
_cell.angle_alpha   90.00
_cell.angle_beta   90.00
_cell.angle_gamma   90.00
#
_symmetry.space_group_name_H-M   'P 1'
#
loop_
_entity.id
_entity.type
_entity.pdbx_description
1 polymer ?
#
loop_
_entity_poly.entity_id
_entity_poly.type
_entity_poly.pdbx_seq_one_letter_code
_entity_poly.pdbx_strand_id
1 'polypeptide(L)'
;MTTSKVISQDSSKISKIRPFLYLSGLAPLTPTSLKPFTCIINCVAGLRQFAPSHLSVLHIPIEDDEGTDLSPYWHIVFRKIDDQKKNGGKVLIFCGMGISRSATFVVAYLMCMEKMTLRDAYKEVQNIRNIICPNVGFFKQMIELEEKLYNQTTVKIITPINGIEVPDVVWKELYDEMMDDIDKNGS
;
A
#
# COMPACT_ATOMS: atom_id res chain seq x y z
N MET A 1 -15.89 2.48 -18.30
CA MET A 1 -16.24 1.79 -17.02
C MET A 1 -16.03 2.79 -15.92
N THR A 2 -17.01 3.04 -15.08
CA THR A 2 -16.92 4.07 -14.03
C THR A 2 -15.88 3.68 -12.97
N THR A 3 -15.08 4.63 -12.50
CA THR A 3 -14.03 4.51 -11.46
C THR A 3 -14.50 3.69 -10.24
N SER A 4 -15.74 3.87 -9.83
CA SER A 4 -16.39 3.12 -8.73
C SER A 4 -16.44 1.60 -8.97
N LYS A 5 -16.58 1.14 -10.22
CA LYS A 5 -16.65 -0.29 -10.57
C LYS A 5 -15.27 -0.94 -10.59
N VAL A 6 -14.24 -0.19 -10.96
CA VAL A 6 -12.83 -0.63 -10.95
C VAL A 6 -12.35 -0.80 -9.51
N ILE A 7 -12.59 0.18 -8.64
CA ILE A 7 -12.26 0.11 -7.21
C ILE A 7 -12.94 -1.09 -6.54
N SER A 8 -14.21 -1.37 -6.86
CA SER A 8 -14.93 -2.50 -6.26
C SER A 8 -14.39 -3.87 -6.70
N GLN A 9 -13.93 -4.01 -7.95
CA GLN A 9 -13.37 -5.27 -8.45
C GLN A 9 -11.98 -5.57 -7.88
N ASP A 10 -11.13 -4.55 -7.72
CA ASP A 10 -9.77 -4.76 -7.23
C ASP A 10 -9.67 -4.79 -5.71
N SER A 11 -10.58 -4.14 -4.97
CA SER A 11 -10.66 -4.29 -3.51
C SER A 11 -11.02 -5.71 -3.08
N SER A 12 -11.67 -6.50 -3.93
CA SER A 12 -12.05 -7.90 -3.69
C SER A 12 -10.95 -8.93 -4.00
N LYS A 13 -9.75 -8.49 -4.38
CA LYS A 13 -8.64 -9.38 -4.74
C LYS A 13 -7.51 -9.34 -3.75
N ILE A 14 -6.78 -10.45 -3.62
CA ILE A 14 -5.47 -10.54 -2.98
C ILE A 14 -4.42 -10.40 -4.09
N SER A 15 -3.62 -9.33 -4.04
CA SER A 15 -2.60 -9.03 -5.04
C SER A 15 -1.25 -9.60 -4.63
N LYS A 16 -0.60 -10.35 -5.52
CA LYS A 16 0.72 -10.92 -5.29
C LYS A 16 1.80 -9.92 -5.69
N ILE A 17 2.48 -9.32 -4.73
CA ILE A 17 3.56 -8.35 -4.96
C ILE A 17 4.88 -9.09 -5.19
N ARG A 18 5.16 -10.12 -4.37
CA ARG A 18 6.33 -10.99 -4.48
C ARG A 18 5.89 -12.44 -4.21
N PRO A 19 6.72 -13.43 -4.50
CA PRO A 19 6.39 -14.83 -4.17
C PRO A 19 6.04 -15.06 -2.69
N PHE A 20 6.57 -14.19 -1.81
CA PHE A 20 6.41 -14.26 -0.35
C PHE A 20 5.56 -13.12 0.23
N LEU A 21 5.20 -12.07 -0.55
CA LEU A 21 4.50 -10.87 -0.08
C LEU A 21 3.24 -10.59 -0.89
N TYR A 22 2.13 -10.41 -0.19
CA TYR A 22 0.81 -10.17 -0.77
C TYR A 22 0.13 -8.99 -0.08
N LEU A 23 -0.71 -8.28 -0.84
CA LEU A 23 -1.45 -7.08 -0.43
C LEU A 23 -2.94 -7.26 -0.68
N SER A 24 -3.79 -6.88 0.28
CA SER A 24 -5.25 -6.88 0.07
C SER A 24 -6.00 -5.87 0.94
N GLY A 25 -7.29 -5.75 0.65
CA GLY A 25 -8.29 -5.25 1.60
C GLY A 25 -8.82 -6.39 2.48
N LEU A 26 -9.78 -6.06 3.32
CA LEU A 26 -10.45 -7.01 4.22
C LEU A 26 -11.44 -7.93 3.47
N ALA A 27 -12.09 -7.41 2.43
CA ALA A 27 -13.20 -8.10 1.72
C ALA A 27 -12.88 -9.52 1.21
N PRO A 28 -11.69 -9.81 0.61
CA PRO A 28 -11.40 -11.15 0.09
C PRO A 28 -10.95 -12.14 1.17
N LEU A 29 -10.84 -11.73 2.43
CA LEU A 29 -10.28 -12.58 3.48
C LEU A 29 -11.32 -13.54 4.04
N THR A 30 -11.11 -14.81 3.76
CA THR A 30 -11.90 -15.94 4.26
C THR A 30 -10.95 -16.98 4.84
N PRO A 31 -11.41 -17.92 5.68
CA PRO A 31 -10.56 -19.03 6.12
C PRO A 31 -9.90 -19.80 4.98
N THR A 32 -10.59 -19.91 3.83
CA THR A 32 -10.05 -20.60 2.65
C THR A 32 -8.98 -19.78 1.94
N SER A 33 -9.21 -18.47 1.72
CA SER A 33 -8.22 -17.60 1.07
C SER A 33 -6.96 -17.39 1.91
N LEU A 34 -7.05 -17.58 3.23
CA LEU A 34 -5.92 -17.46 4.16
C LEU A 34 -5.06 -18.73 4.28
N LYS A 35 -5.54 -19.89 3.82
CA LYS A 35 -4.76 -21.16 3.89
C LYS A 35 -3.33 -21.09 3.35
N PRO A 36 -3.03 -20.39 2.24
CA PRO A 36 -1.68 -20.36 1.67
C PRO A 36 -0.67 -19.53 2.47
N PHE A 37 -1.11 -18.73 3.43
CA PHE A 37 -0.26 -17.80 4.17
C PHE A 37 0.24 -18.44 5.46
N THR A 38 1.41 -18.00 5.90
CA THR A 38 2.03 -18.35 7.20
C THR A 38 1.95 -17.19 8.19
N CYS A 39 1.78 -15.98 7.67
CA CYS A 39 1.72 -14.75 8.46
C CYS A 39 0.73 -13.77 7.86
N ILE A 40 0.03 -13.06 8.72
CA ILE A 40 -0.73 -11.86 8.34
C ILE A 40 -0.25 -10.65 9.12
N ILE A 41 -0.22 -9.50 8.46
CA ILE A 41 0.02 -8.18 9.06
C ILE A 41 -1.28 -7.39 8.90
N ASN A 42 -1.94 -7.15 10.03
CA ASN A 42 -3.23 -6.49 10.11
C ASN A 42 -3.04 -5.00 10.45
N CYS A 43 -3.32 -4.12 9.50
CA CYS A 43 -3.23 -2.66 9.67
C CYS A 43 -4.60 -2.00 10.00
N VAL A 44 -5.56 -2.75 10.57
CA VAL A 44 -6.88 -2.22 10.95
C VAL A 44 -6.95 -2.05 12.46
N ALA A 45 -7.12 -0.81 12.95
CA ALA A 45 -7.06 -0.49 14.38
C ALA A 45 -8.05 -1.30 15.24
N GLY A 46 -9.30 -1.42 14.83
CA GLY A 46 -10.37 -2.08 15.60
C GLY A 46 -10.41 -3.61 15.48
N LEU A 47 -9.60 -4.23 14.63
CA LEU A 47 -9.72 -5.66 14.29
C LEU A 47 -8.63 -6.50 14.93
N ARG A 48 -8.79 -6.87 16.20
CA ARG A 48 -7.77 -7.64 16.96
C ARG A 48 -7.80 -9.15 16.74
N GLN A 49 -8.93 -9.74 16.38
CA GLN A 49 -9.12 -11.20 16.29
C GLN A 49 -9.64 -11.60 14.92
N PHE A 50 -8.74 -11.69 13.97
CA PHE A 50 -9.08 -12.23 12.65
C PHE A 50 -7.90 -13.05 12.13
N ALA A 51 -7.78 -14.29 12.63
CA ALA A 51 -6.87 -15.24 12.01
C ALA A 51 -7.19 -16.69 12.41
N PRO A 52 -7.12 -17.62 11.46
CA PRO A 52 -6.99 -19.03 11.76
C PRO A 52 -5.77 -19.32 12.64
N SER A 53 -5.86 -20.34 13.52
CA SER A 53 -4.83 -20.65 14.52
C SER A 53 -3.45 -21.01 13.96
N HIS A 54 -3.36 -21.36 12.68
CA HIS A 54 -2.10 -21.68 12.00
C HIS A 54 -1.30 -20.44 11.58
N LEU A 55 -1.91 -19.24 11.61
CA LEU A 55 -1.26 -18.02 11.17
C LEU A 55 -0.54 -17.28 12.30
N SER A 56 0.68 -16.84 12.03
CA SER A 56 1.31 -15.80 12.83
C SER A 56 0.68 -14.46 12.53
N VAL A 57 0.28 -13.70 13.55
CA VAL A 57 -0.38 -12.40 13.38
C VAL A 57 0.52 -11.30 13.92
N LEU A 58 0.76 -10.27 13.11
CA LEU A 58 1.29 -8.98 13.56
C LEU A 58 0.17 -7.94 13.41
N HIS A 59 -0.23 -7.35 14.52
CA HIS A 59 -1.23 -6.28 14.52
C HIS A 59 -0.56 -4.91 14.61
N ILE A 60 -0.82 -4.06 13.63
CA ILE A 60 -0.37 -2.67 13.53
C ILE A 60 -1.63 -1.78 13.60
N PRO A 61 -2.05 -1.36 14.79
CA PRO A 61 -3.32 -0.66 14.99
C PRO A 61 -3.20 0.82 14.61
N ILE A 62 -3.25 1.12 13.33
CA ILE A 62 -3.14 2.48 12.79
C ILE A 62 -4.43 2.90 12.08
N GLU A 63 -4.74 4.19 12.20
CA GLU A 63 -5.82 4.82 11.44
C GLU A 63 -5.33 5.28 10.06
N ASP A 64 -6.26 5.43 9.12
CA ASP A 64 -5.96 5.97 7.79
C ASP A 64 -6.11 7.50 7.83
N ASP A 65 -5.21 8.13 8.51
CA ASP A 65 -5.20 9.57 8.78
C ASP A 65 -3.81 10.14 8.50
N GLU A 66 -3.75 11.37 7.96
CA GLU A 66 -2.50 12.02 7.56
C GLU A 66 -1.56 12.32 8.74
N GLY A 67 -2.10 12.46 9.95
CA GLY A 67 -1.34 12.69 11.18
C GLY A 67 -0.83 11.40 11.84
N THR A 68 -1.23 10.23 11.36
CA THR A 68 -0.80 8.94 11.94
C THR A 68 0.68 8.70 11.66
N ASP A 69 1.49 8.53 12.73
CA ASP A 69 2.92 8.23 12.63
C ASP A 69 3.16 6.73 12.37
N LEU A 70 3.80 6.43 11.25
CA LEU A 70 4.18 5.07 10.84
C LEU A 70 5.61 4.71 11.26
N SER A 71 6.42 5.70 11.66
CA SER A 71 7.85 5.52 11.90
C SER A 71 8.17 4.41 12.93
N PRO A 72 7.39 4.21 14.02
CA PRO A 72 7.65 3.15 14.96
C PRO A 72 7.46 1.74 14.38
N TYR A 73 6.74 1.61 13.28
CA TYR A 73 6.33 0.32 12.73
C TYR A 73 7.19 -0.17 11.57
N TRP A 74 8.00 0.69 10.90
CA TRP A 74 8.81 0.30 9.75
C TRP A 74 9.65 -0.94 10.03
N HIS A 75 10.48 -0.87 11.06
CA HIS A 75 11.40 -1.96 11.42
C HIS A 75 10.66 -3.26 11.77
N ILE A 76 9.57 -3.17 12.53
CA ILE A 76 8.81 -4.35 13.00
C ILE A 76 8.16 -5.07 11.80
N VAL A 77 7.55 -4.30 10.89
CA VAL A 77 6.90 -4.82 9.69
C VAL A 77 7.93 -5.45 8.76
N PHE A 78 9.02 -4.74 8.45
CA PHE A 78 10.04 -5.23 7.51
C PHE A 78 10.74 -6.48 8.03
N ARG A 79 11.10 -6.49 9.31
CA ARG A 79 11.67 -7.68 9.94
C ARG A 79 10.71 -8.87 9.88
N LYS A 80 9.42 -8.64 10.14
CA LYS A 80 8.41 -9.71 10.09
C LYS A 80 8.29 -10.30 8.68
N ILE A 81 8.30 -9.47 7.64
CA ILE A 81 8.27 -9.93 6.25
C ILE A 81 9.54 -10.73 5.91
N ASP A 82 10.71 -10.22 6.28
CA ASP A 82 11.98 -10.88 6.01
C ASP A 82 12.14 -12.22 6.73
N ASP A 83 11.71 -12.30 7.99
CA ASP A 83 11.74 -13.55 8.76
C ASP A 83 10.88 -14.61 8.08
N GLN A 84 9.71 -14.25 7.58
CA GLN A 84 8.85 -15.16 6.83
C GLN A 84 9.47 -15.55 5.49
N LYS A 85 10.02 -14.60 4.75
CA LYS A 85 10.74 -14.86 3.49
C LYS A 85 11.86 -15.86 3.67
N LYS A 86 12.71 -15.70 4.69
CA LYS A 86 13.83 -16.60 5.01
C LYS A 86 13.38 -18.02 5.33
N ASN A 87 12.20 -18.16 5.93
CA ASN A 87 11.62 -19.46 6.30
C ASN A 87 10.70 -20.07 5.20
N GLY A 88 10.72 -19.52 3.98
CA GLY A 88 9.86 -20.01 2.89
C GLY A 88 8.38 -19.72 3.07
N GLY A 89 8.03 -18.85 4.02
CA GLY A 89 6.65 -18.48 4.33
C GLY A 89 6.07 -17.45 3.36
N LYS A 90 4.77 -17.18 3.51
CA LYS A 90 4.03 -16.16 2.75
C LYS A 90 3.33 -15.20 3.71
N VAL A 91 3.54 -13.92 3.49
CA VAL A 91 2.95 -12.82 4.26
C VAL A 91 1.84 -12.16 3.48
N LEU A 92 0.69 -12.00 4.11
CA LEU A 92 -0.38 -11.14 3.63
C LEU A 92 -0.44 -9.90 4.51
N ILE A 93 -0.27 -8.73 3.92
CA ILE A 93 -0.49 -7.45 4.59
C ILE A 93 -1.82 -6.86 4.12
N PHE A 94 -2.66 -6.40 5.04
CA PHE A 94 -3.96 -5.88 4.70
C PHE A 94 -4.41 -4.70 5.59
N CYS A 95 -5.31 -3.88 5.06
CA CYS A 95 -6.07 -2.87 5.80
C CYS A 95 -7.56 -2.94 5.41
N GLY A 96 -8.34 -1.91 5.64
CA GLY A 96 -9.77 -1.92 5.28
C GLY A 96 -9.99 -2.23 3.80
N MET A 97 -9.44 -1.42 2.92
CA MET A 97 -9.60 -1.55 1.45
C MET A 97 -8.35 -2.04 0.72
N GLY A 98 -7.20 -2.05 1.37
CA GLY A 98 -5.92 -2.37 0.71
C GLY A 98 -5.47 -1.27 -0.26
N ILE A 99 -5.77 -0.01 0.06
CA ILE A 99 -5.51 1.18 -0.77
C ILE A 99 -4.40 2.03 -0.16
N SER A 100 -4.46 2.34 1.14
CA SER A 100 -3.57 3.29 1.79
C SER A 100 -2.62 2.62 2.79
N ARG A 101 -3.04 2.33 4.02
CA ARG A 101 -2.19 1.81 5.12
C ARG A 101 -1.32 0.62 4.74
N SER A 102 -1.92 -0.45 4.26
CA SER A 102 -1.17 -1.66 3.88
C SER A 102 -0.31 -1.46 2.63
N ALA A 103 -0.79 -0.66 1.67
CA ALA A 103 -0.02 -0.30 0.48
C ALA A 103 1.26 0.48 0.85
N THR A 104 1.16 1.42 1.80
CA THR A 104 2.29 2.19 2.30
C THR A 104 3.40 1.29 2.85
N PHE A 105 3.06 0.31 3.69
CA PHE A 105 4.06 -0.62 4.21
C PHE A 105 4.70 -1.50 3.13
N VAL A 106 3.92 -1.89 2.12
CA VAL A 106 4.46 -2.66 0.98
C VAL A 106 5.43 -1.83 0.16
N VAL A 107 5.06 -0.59 -0.21
CA VAL A 107 5.93 0.34 -0.94
C VAL A 107 7.22 0.61 -0.14
N ALA A 108 7.10 0.96 1.13
CA ALA A 108 8.25 1.22 1.99
C ALA A 108 9.16 -0.01 2.17
N TYR A 109 8.59 -1.22 2.22
CA TYR A 109 9.36 -2.47 2.23
C TYR A 109 10.21 -2.62 0.96
N LEU A 110 9.64 -2.40 -0.23
CA LEU A 110 10.38 -2.47 -1.48
C LEU A 110 11.51 -1.42 -1.53
N MET A 111 11.26 -0.22 -1.04
CA MET A 111 12.30 0.81 -0.91
C MET A 111 13.46 0.33 -0.05
N CYS A 112 13.19 -0.10 1.17
CA CYS A 112 14.23 -0.43 2.15
C CYS A 112 14.97 -1.72 1.83
N MET A 113 14.24 -2.76 1.43
CA MET A 113 14.78 -4.12 1.33
C MET A 113 15.19 -4.51 -0.10
N GLU A 114 14.58 -3.90 -1.10
CA GLU A 114 14.92 -4.13 -2.51
C GLU A 114 15.64 -2.94 -3.17
N LYS A 115 15.94 -1.90 -2.37
CA LYS A 115 16.69 -0.70 -2.78
C LYS A 115 16.04 0.06 -3.95
N MET A 116 14.73 0.06 -3.99
CA MET A 116 13.97 0.81 -4.99
C MET A 116 13.81 2.27 -4.57
N THR A 117 13.71 3.18 -5.55
CA THR A 117 13.24 4.54 -5.27
C THR A 117 11.77 4.52 -4.86
N LEU A 118 11.31 5.54 -4.14
CA LEU A 118 9.88 5.66 -3.78
C LEU A 118 8.99 5.63 -5.03
N ARG A 119 9.39 6.37 -6.07
CA ARG A 119 8.64 6.43 -7.32
C ARG A 119 8.53 5.07 -8.00
N ASP A 120 9.62 4.33 -8.08
CA ASP A 120 9.62 3.03 -8.73
C ASP A 120 8.86 1.99 -7.91
N ALA A 121 9.05 1.97 -6.60
CA ALA A 121 8.34 1.08 -5.69
C ALA A 121 6.82 1.32 -5.73
N TYR A 122 6.40 2.59 -5.69
CA TYR A 122 4.98 2.96 -5.80
C TYR A 122 4.39 2.48 -7.13
N LYS A 123 5.03 2.80 -8.25
CA LYS A 123 4.56 2.41 -9.59
C LYS A 123 4.51 0.89 -9.77
N GLU A 124 5.48 0.17 -9.25
CA GLU A 124 5.49 -1.30 -9.33
C GLU A 124 4.29 -1.90 -8.57
N VAL A 125 4.03 -1.43 -7.35
CA VAL A 125 2.87 -1.89 -6.58
C VAL A 125 1.56 -1.49 -7.27
N GLN A 126 1.48 -0.28 -7.81
CA GLN A 126 0.32 0.23 -8.52
C GLN A 126 0.03 -0.55 -9.81
N ASN A 127 1.04 -0.95 -10.57
CA ASN A 127 0.86 -1.81 -11.75
C ASN A 127 0.26 -3.18 -11.41
N ILE A 128 0.47 -3.68 -10.19
CA ILE A 128 -0.09 -4.95 -9.72
C ILE A 128 -1.47 -4.75 -9.07
N ARG A 129 -1.65 -3.64 -8.37
CA ARG A 129 -2.87 -3.24 -7.69
C ARG A 129 -3.13 -1.75 -7.95
N ASN A 130 -3.83 -1.46 -9.04
CA ASN A 130 -4.03 -0.12 -9.59
C ASN A 130 -4.81 0.85 -8.68
N ILE A 131 -5.47 0.32 -7.64
CA ILE A 131 -6.28 1.12 -6.71
C ILE A 131 -5.49 1.68 -5.53
N ILE A 132 -4.17 1.43 -5.43
CA ILE A 132 -3.41 1.96 -4.30
C ILE A 132 -3.34 3.48 -4.37
N CYS A 133 -3.62 4.11 -3.24
CA CYS A 133 -3.54 5.55 -3.05
C CYS A 133 -3.28 5.84 -1.56
N PRO A 134 -2.05 5.74 -1.08
CA PRO A 134 -1.71 6.20 0.27
C PRO A 134 -2.12 7.65 0.48
N ASN A 135 -2.59 7.98 1.68
CA ASN A 135 -2.89 9.38 2.01
C ASN A 135 -1.61 10.25 1.98
N VAL A 136 -1.77 11.55 1.89
CA VAL A 136 -0.65 12.48 1.70
C VAL A 136 0.33 12.48 2.87
N GLY A 137 -0.14 12.29 4.09
CA GLY A 137 0.72 12.17 5.28
C GLY A 137 1.61 10.93 5.22
N PHE A 138 1.11 9.82 4.70
CA PHE A 138 1.91 8.61 4.49
C PHE A 138 2.92 8.78 3.36
N PHE A 139 2.57 9.50 2.29
CA PHE A 139 3.55 9.86 1.27
C PHE A 139 4.66 10.74 1.82
N LYS A 140 4.36 11.74 2.65
CA LYS A 140 5.38 12.58 3.30
C LYS A 140 6.36 11.73 4.12
N GLN A 141 5.87 10.76 4.88
CA GLN A 141 6.72 9.85 5.66
C GLN A 141 7.56 8.91 4.78
N MET A 142 7.03 8.43 3.64
CA MET A 142 7.82 7.65 2.67
C MET A 142 8.88 8.51 1.97
N ILE A 143 8.61 9.77 1.68
CA ILE A 143 9.60 10.73 1.14
C ILE A 143 10.73 10.96 2.15
N GLU A 144 10.41 11.18 3.43
CA GLU A 144 11.41 11.30 4.49
C GLU A 144 12.24 10.02 4.67
N LEU A 145 11.60 8.86 4.52
CA LEU A 145 12.28 7.58 4.57
C LEU A 145 13.25 7.42 3.38
N GLU A 146 12.84 7.80 2.17
CA GLU A 146 13.68 7.79 0.98
C GLU A 146 14.91 8.69 1.15
N GLU A 147 14.71 9.92 1.65
CA GLU A 147 15.79 10.87 1.93
C GLU A 147 16.80 10.31 2.93
N LYS A 148 16.33 9.68 4.01
CA LYS A 148 17.20 9.04 5.00
C LYS A 148 17.99 7.86 4.42
N LEU A 149 17.40 7.11 3.48
CA LEU A 149 18.04 5.92 2.88
C LEU A 149 19.05 6.27 1.79
N TYR A 150 18.74 7.27 0.96
CA TYR A 150 19.42 7.50 -0.30
C TYR A 150 19.95 8.92 -0.47
N ASN A 151 19.71 9.81 0.49
CA ASN A 151 20.04 11.25 0.41
C ASN A 151 19.49 11.91 -0.86
N GLN A 152 18.30 11.46 -1.28
CA GLN A 152 17.55 12.00 -2.44
C GLN A 152 16.07 11.69 -2.29
N THR A 153 15.23 12.44 -3.01
CA THR A 153 13.79 12.20 -3.08
C THR A 153 13.35 12.12 -4.54
N THR A 154 12.55 11.11 -4.87
CA THR A 154 12.05 10.91 -6.25
C THR A 154 10.58 11.29 -6.41
N VAL A 155 9.86 11.49 -5.31
CA VAL A 155 8.48 11.96 -5.27
C VAL A 155 8.41 13.28 -4.53
N LYS A 156 7.57 14.20 -5.00
CA LYS A 156 7.35 15.53 -4.40
C LYS A 156 5.87 15.72 -4.11
N ILE A 157 5.56 16.42 -3.03
CA ILE A 157 4.21 16.93 -2.77
C ILE A 157 4.04 18.22 -3.55
N ILE A 158 3.00 18.31 -4.37
CA ILE A 158 2.63 19.47 -5.17
C ILE A 158 1.23 19.93 -4.82
N THR A 159 0.89 21.16 -5.17
CA THR A 159 -0.42 21.79 -4.92
C THR A 159 -1.03 22.28 -6.24
N PRO A 160 -1.42 21.39 -7.14
CA PRO A 160 -1.84 21.77 -8.50
C PRO A 160 -3.19 22.49 -8.55
N ILE A 161 -4.08 22.26 -7.58
CA ILE A 161 -5.43 22.82 -7.55
C ILE A 161 -5.75 23.33 -6.14
N ASN A 162 -6.08 24.62 -6.01
CA ASN A 162 -6.68 25.26 -4.82
C ASN A 162 -6.06 24.84 -3.47
N GLY A 163 -4.74 24.67 -3.41
CA GLY A 163 -4.03 24.34 -2.18
C GLY A 163 -4.16 22.87 -1.75
N ILE A 164 -4.75 22.00 -2.56
CA ILE A 164 -4.82 20.55 -2.29
C ILE A 164 -3.45 19.93 -2.54
N GLU A 165 -2.87 19.36 -1.50
CA GLU A 165 -1.59 18.66 -1.59
C GLU A 165 -1.78 17.27 -2.19
N VAL A 166 -0.98 16.93 -3.20
CA VAL A 166 -0.96 15.60 -3.83
C VAL A 166 0.47 15.19 -4.17
N PRO A 167 0.83 13.91 -4.11
CA PRO A 167 2.11 13.43 -4.63
C PRO A 167 2.14 13.54 -6.16
N ASP A 168 3.23 14.04 -6.72
CA ASP A 168 3.37 14.23 -8.16
C ASP A 168 3.26 12.93 -8.97
N VAL A 169 3.60 11.80 -8.37
CA VAL A 169 3.47 10.46 -8.97
C VAL A 169 2.01 10.04 -9.12
N VAL A 170 1.12 10.51 -8.25
CA VAL A 170 -0.34 10.27 -8.33
C VAL A 170 -1.00 11.30 -9.23
N TRP A 171 -0.56 12.58 -9.14
CA TRP A 171 -1.16 13.67 -9.90
C TRP A 171 -1.11 13.48 -11.40
N LYS A 172 0.01 12.99 -11.92
CA LYS A 172 0.16 12.79 -13.36
C LYS A 172 -0.93 11.89 -13.93
N GLU A 173 -1.25 10.82 -13.23
CA GLU A 173 -2.27 9.86 -13.67
C GLU A 173 -3.68 10.45 -13.57
N LEU A 174 -3.98 11.13 -12.45
CA LEU A 174 -5.26 11.82 -12.29
C LEU A 174 -5.46 12.88 -13.39
N TYR A 175 -4.40 13.62 -13.74
CA TYR A 175 -4.45 14.62 -14.79
C TYR A 175 -4.71 13.98 -16.17
N ASP A 176 -3.98 12.92 -16.49
CA ASP A 176 -4.14 12.20 -17.76
C ASP A 176 -5.56 11.61 -17.87
N GLU A 177 -6.11 11.01 -16.79
CA GLU A 177 -7.50 10.53 -16.75
C GLU A 177 -8.53 11.66 -16.94
N MET A 178 -8.33 12.80 -16.28
CA MET A 178 -9.22 13.97 -16.41
C MET A 178 -9.22 14.52 -17.84
N MET A 179 -8.07 14.60 -18.49
CA MET A 179 -7.96 15.08 -19.87
C MET A 179 -8.63 14.11 -20.86
N ASP A 180 -8.42 12.80 -20.67
CA ASP A 180 -9.08 11.76 -21.48
C ASP A 180 -10.62 11.81 -21.37
N ASP A 181 -11.15 12.10 -20.18
CA ASP A 181 -12.61 12.23 -19.97
C ASP A 181 -13.18 13.51 -20.61
N ILE A 182 -12.42 14.61 -20.62
CA ILE A 182 -12.82 15.85 -21.30
C ILE A 182 -12.87 15.62 -22.80
N ASP A 183 -11.87 14.98 -23.39
CA ASP A 183 -11.82 14.69 -24.83
C ASP A 183 -12.95 13.75 -25.28
N LYS A 184 -13.33 12.79 -24.43
CA LYS A 184 -14.44 11.84 -24.72
C LYS A 184 -15.83 12.47 -24.58
N ASN A 185 -15.99 13.47 -23.72
CA ASN A 185 -17.28 14.13 -23.45
C ASN A 185 -17.45 15.46 -24.19
N GLY A 186 -16.41 15.95 -24.89
CA GLY A 186 -16.41 17.19 -25.68
C GLY A 186 -16.65 17.02 -27.18
N SER A 187 -17.03 15.80 -27.61
CA SER A 187 -17.30 15.46 -29.01
C SER A 187 -18.78 15.25 -29.26
#